data_4978f9b562067034e562b6fc542c7786
#
_entry.id   4978f9b562067034e562b6fc542c7786
#
_cell.length_a   1.000
_cell.length_b   1.000
_cell.length_c   1.000
_cell.angle_alpha   90.00
_cell.angle_beta   90.00
_cell.angle_gamma   90.00
#
_symmetry.space_group_name_H-M   'P 1'
#
loop_
_entity.id
_entity.type
_entity.pdbx_description
1 polymer ?
#
loop_
_entity_poly.entity_id
_entity_poly.type
_entity_poly.pdbx_seq_one_letter_code
_entity_poly.pdbx_strand_id
1 'polypeptide(L)'
;QKVRDAIGRKNAYYIERFLNDPDYKTIGAVLGINAAIFLCWQIPGMTRLMSRYFLHDPTSSRSLPMLLSTFSHSALMHFGFNMYAFYSFAKTGLMMFGGPPNFLAYYLSAGVLASYGSLIARKLGYARELEILAYETEFPQGCFITKSR
;
A
#
# COMPACT_ATOMS: atom_id res chain seq x y z
N GLN A 1 -17.32 14.50 -36.04
CA GLN A 1 -16.20 13.65 -36.42
C GLN A 1 -14.87 14.26 -35.98
N LYS A 2 -14.52 15.51 -36.40
CA LYS A 2 -13.27 16.21 -36.04
C LYS A 2 -13.00 16.30 -34.52
N VAL A 3 -14.02 16.54 -33.71
CA VAL A 3 -13.90 16.61 -32.23
C VAL A 3 -13.57 15.24 -31.65
N ARG A 4 -14.25 14.18 -32.12
CA ARG A 4 -14.01 12.80 -31.68
C ARG A 4 -12.59 12.32 -32.03
N ASP A 5 -12.12 12.66 -33.24
CA ASP A 5 -10.77 12.34 -33.70
C ASP A 5 -9.69 13.11 -32.93
N ALA A 6 -9.98 14.36 -32.55
CA ALA A 6 -9.09 15.17 -31.71
C ALA A 6 -8.98 14.61 -30.28
N ILE A 7 -10.10 14.18 -29.68
CA ILE A 7 -10.14 13.53 -28.35
C ILE A 7 -9.40 12.19 -28.42
N GLY A 8 -9.60 11.41 -29.48
CA GLY A 8 -8.90 10.14 -29.69
C GLY A 8 -7.39 10.30 -29.78
N ARG A 9 -6.89 11.27 -30.54
CA ARG A 9 -5.46 11.57 -30.64
C ARG A 9 -4.86 12.07 -29.31
N LYS A 10 -5.60 12.90 -28.59
CA LYS A 10 -5.16 13.40 -27.27
C LYS A 10 -5.04 12.26 -26.26
N ASN A 11 -6.01 11.38 -26.24
CA ASN A 11 -6.00 10.20 -25.37
C ASN A 11 -4.87 9.22 -25.76
N ALA A 12 -4.65 8.97 -27.04
CA ALA A 12 -3.56 8.14 -27.53
C ALA A 12 -2.18 8.71 -27.12
N TYR A 13 -1.99 10.03 -27.21
CA TYR A 13 -0.76 10.68 -26.77
C TYR A 13 -0.50 10.50 -25.25
N TYR A 14 -1.55 10.67 -24.41
CA TYR A 14 -1.39 10.45 -22.97
C TYR A 14 -1.10 9.00 -22.62
N ILE A 15 -1.75 8.06 -23.32
CA ILE A 15 -1.52 6.62 -23.13
C ILE A 15 -0.08 6.27 -23.55
N GLU A 16 0.36 6.74 -24.69
CA GLU A 16 1.72 6.49 -25.20
C GLU A 16 2.78 7.08 -24.26
N ARG A 17 2.55 8.30 -23.76
CA ARG A 17 3.43 8.93 -22.77
C ARG A 17 3.46 8.14 -21.47
N PHE A 18 2.30 7.69 -20.96
CA PHE A 18 2.20 6.86 -19.77
C PHE A 18 2.96 5.53 -19.94
N LEU A 19 2.82 4.93 -21.11
CA LEU A 19 3.48 3.64 -21.42
C LEU A 19 4.97 3.76 -21.67
N ASN A 20 5.51 4.91 -22.05
CA ASN A 20 6.91 5.08 -22.42
C ASN A 20 7.74 5.84 -21.38
N ASP A 21 7.15 6.71 -20.58
CA ASP A 21 7.83 7.46 -19.54
C ASP A 21 8.16 6.54 -18.34
N PRO A 22 9.44 6.37 -17.95
CA PRO A 22 9.85 5.50 -16.86
C PRO A 22 9.25 5.91 -15.50
N ASP A 23 8.99 7.20 -15.30
CA ASP A 23 8.36 7.72 -14.08
C ASP A 23 6.93 7.19 -13.94
N TYR A 24 6.13 7.31 -15.00
CA TYR A 24 4.75 6.82 -14.98
C TYR A 24 4.67 5.29 -14.92
N LYS A 25 5.61 4.58 -15.54
CA LYS A 25 5.73 3.12 -15.39
C LYS A 25 5.98 2.74 -13.94
N THR A 26 6.87 3.45 -13.27
CA THR A 26 7.20 3.19 -11.87
C THR A 26 6.01 3.48 -10.96
N ILE A 27 5.33 4.61 -11.14
CA ILE A 27 4.10 4.94 -10.40
C ILE A 27 3.04 3.86 -10.62
N GLY A 28 2.78 3.52 -11.88
CA GLY A 28 1.80 2.49 -12.24
C GLY A 28 2.13 1.11 -11.68
N ALA A 29 3.41 0.72 -11.70
CA ALA A 29 3.87 -0.56 -11.15
C ALA A 29 3.64 -0.63 -9.62
N VAL A 30 4.02 0.41 -8.87
CA VAL A 30 3.80 0.44 -7.41
C VAL A 30 2.31 0.41 -7.09
N LEU A 31 1.49 1.23 -7.76
CA LEU A 31 0.02 1.22 -7.57
C LEU A 31 -0.57 -0.14 -7.91
N GLY A 32 -0.15 -0.74 -9.02
CA GLY A 32 -0.63 -2.05 -9.48
C GLY A 32 -0.29 -3.18 -8.50
N ILE A 33 0.94 -3.21 -7.98
CA ILE A 33 1.37 -4.20 -6.97
C ILE A 33 0.54 -4.05 -5.69
N ASN A 34 0.38 -2.83 -5.18
CA ASN A 34 -0.44 -2.58 -3.99
C ASN A 34 -1.91 -2.97 -4.22
N ALA A 35 -2.48 -2.66 -5.38
CA ALA A 35 -3.85 -3.05 -5.73
C ALA A 35 -4.02 -4.57 -5.82
N ALA A 36 -3.07 -5.27 -6.44
CA ALA A 36 -3.09 -6.72 -6.53
C ALA A 36 -3.03 -7.38 -5.14
N ILE A 37 -2.14 -6.90 -4.27
CA ILE A 37 -2.02 -7.40 -2.89
C ILE A 37 -3.29 -7.08 -2.09
N PHE A 38 -3.87 -5.88 -2.23
CA PHE A 38 -5.13 -5.51 -1.61
C PHE A 38 -6.27 -6.46 -2.04
N LEU A 39 -6.37 -6.76 -3.34
CA LEU A 39 -7.37 -7.72 -3.85
C LEU A 39 -7.16 -9.13 -3.28
N CYS A 40 -5.91 -9.57 -3.14
CA CYS A 40 -5.59 -10.86 -2.50
C CYS A 40 -6.09 -10.90 -1.04
N TRP A 41 -6.04 -9.80 -0.31
CA TRP A 41 -6.59 -9.71 1.05
C TRP A 41 -8.11 -9.88 1.11
N GLN A 42 -8.84 -9.51 0.04
CA GLN A 42 -10.29 -9.64 -0.02
C GLN A 42 -10.75 -11.09 -0.29
N ILE A 43 -9.83 -12.00 -0.65
CA ILE A 43 -10.15 -13.40 -0.94
C ILE A 43 -9.98 -14.25 0.32
N PRO A 44 -11.08 -14.80 0.92
CA PRO A 44 -11.00 -15.54 2.19
C PRO A 44 -10.02 -16.71 2.17
N GLY A 45 -9.91 -17.42 1.03
CA GLY A 45 -8.97 -18.55 0.87
C GLY A 45 -7.49 -18.14 0.89
N MET A 46 -7.16 -16.88 0.66
CA MET A 46 -5.78 -16.36 0.65
C MET A 46 -5.33 -15.77 1.99
N THR A 47 -6.23 -15.58 2.95
CA THR A 47 -5.93 -14.91 4.24
C THR A 47 -4.74 -15.56 4.97
N ARG A 48 -4.66 -16.91 4.98
CA ARG A 48 -3.55 -17.62 5.64
C ARG A 48 -2.21 -17.34 4.96
N LEU A 49 -2.19 -17.30 3.63
CA LEU A 49 -1.00 -16.98 2.84
C LEU A 49 -0.58 -15.53 3.05
N MET A 50 -1.55 -14.62 2.97
CA MET A 50 -1.32 -13.19 3.15
C MET A 50 -0.79 -12.88 4.55
N SER A 51 -1.39 -13.45 5.60
CA SER A 51 -0.91 -13.28 6.99
C SER A 51 0.51 -13.81 7.17
N ARG A 52 0.90 -14.89 6.50
CA ARG A 52 2.23 -15.48 6.62
C ARG A 52 3.34 -14.62 5.99
N TYR A 53 3.05 -13.96 4.88
CA TYR A 53 4.05 -13.26 4.08
C TYR A 53 3.94 -11.73 4.12
N PHE A 54 2.75 -11.20 4.32
CA PHE A 54 2.46 -9.76 4.23
C PHE A 54 2.09 -9.14 5.58
N LEU A 55 1.98 -9.93 6.64
CA LEU A 55 1.82 -9.43 7.98
C LEU A 55 3.16 -9.56 8.72
N HIS A 56 3.65 -8.46 9.27
CA HIS A 56 4.87 -8.49 10.07
C HIS A 56 4.55 -9.01 11.48
N ASP A 57 5.08 -10.20 11.81
CA ASP A 57 5.03 -10.76 13.16
C ASP A 57 6.30 -10.36 13.92
N PRO A 58 6.16 -9.58 15.02
CA PRO A 58 7.29 -9.12 15.83
C PRO A 58 8.08 -10.25 16.51
N THR A 59 7.48 -11.43 16.65
CA THR A 59 8.10 -12.61 17.26
C THR A 59 8.91 -13.43 16.26
N SER A 60 8.71 -13.17 14.97
CA SER A 60 9.38 -13.87 13.89
C SER A 60 10.68 -13.16 13.51
N SER A 61 11.80 -13.91 13.45
CA SER A 61 13.08 -13.41 12.95
C SER A 61 13.15 -13.23 11.42
N ARG A 62 12.01 -13.27 10.71
CA ARG A 62 11.94 -13.19 9.25
C ARG A 62 11.91 -11.76 8.77
N SER A 63 12.90 -11.36 7.97
CA SER A 63 13.00 -10.01 7.39
C SER A 63 12.08 -9.82 6.18
N LEU A 64 11.75 -10.89 5.44
CA LEU A 64 10.95 -10.82 4.23
C LEU A 64 9.52 -10.27 4.46
N PRO A 65 8.76 -10.72 5.48
CA PRO A 65 7.45 -10.14 5.78
C PRO A 65 7.50 -8.64 6.11
N MET A 66 8.59 -8.16 6.69
CA MET A 66 8.79 -6.75 6.99
C MET A 66 8.87 -5.90 5.72
N LEU A 67 9.58 -6.40 4.69
CA LEU A 67 9.66 -5.74 3.39
C LEU A 67 8.31 -5.81 2.65
N LEU A 68 7.69 -6.99 2.63
CA LEU A 68 6.43 -7.21 1.91
C LEU A 68 5.24 -6.48 2.57
N SER A 69 5.29 -6.22 3.88
CA SER A 69 4.28 -5.43 4.58
C SER A 69 4.18 -3.98 4.08
N THR A 70 5.22 -3.45 3.45
CA THR A 70 5.19 -2.14 2.78
C THR A 70 4.08 -2.03 1.73
N PHE A 71 3.75 -3.14 1.09
CA PHE A 71 2.70 -3.22 0.07
C PHE A 71 1.35 -3.72 0.60
N SER A 72 1.28 -4.03 1.90
CA SER A 72 0.13 -4.71 2.49
C SER A 72 -0.88 -3.74 3.09
N HIS A 73 -2.06 -3.73 2.51
CA HIS A 73 -3.19 -2.92 2.97
C HIS A 73 -4.43 -3.80 3.00
N SER A 74 -4.91 -4.17 4.19
CA SER A 74 -6.10 -5.03 4.34
C SER A 74 -7.41 -4.24 4.37
N ALA A 75 -7.39 -3.01 4.91
CA ALA A 75 -8.55 -2.14 5.01
C ALA A 75 -8.65 -1.20 3.81
N LEU A 76 -9.88 -1.05 3.26
CA LEU A 76 -10.15 -0.24 2.06
C LEU A 76 -9.77 1.23 2.25
N MET A 77 -10.13 1.83 3.38
CA MET A 77 -9.82 3.24 3.65
C MET A 77 -8.32 3.46 3.76
N HIS A 78 -7.60 2.57 4.45
CA HIS A 78 -6.15 2.62 4.57
C HIS A 78 -5.48 2.49 3.17
N PHE A 79 -5.93 1.53 2.37
CA PHE A 79 -5.48 1.38 0.99
C PHE A 79 -5.72 2.66 0.18
N GLY A 80 -6.95 3.18 0.21
CA GLY A 80 -7.34 4.37 -0.55
C GLY A 80 -6.51 5.60 -0.20
N PHE A 81 -6.34 5.92 1.09
CA PHE A 81 -5.54 7.04 1.54
C PHE A 81 -4.06 6.90 1.18
N ASN A 82 -3.48 5.69 1.34
CA ASN A 82 -2.09 5.46 0.96
C ASN A 82 -1.86 5.59 -0.54
N MET A 83 -2.75 5.04 -1.37
CA MET A 83 -2.64 5.16 -2.83
C MET A 83 -2.84 6.58 -3.31
N TYR A 84 -3.76 7.33 -2.70
CA TYR A 84 -3.96 8.75 -2.99
C TYR A 84 -2.72 9.58 -2.63
N ALA A 85 -2.18 9.40 -1.43
CA ALA A 85 -0.96 10.09 -0.99
C ALA A 85 0.23 9.71 -1.89
N PHE A 86 0.43 8.42 -2.15
CA PHE A 86 1.49 7.95 -3.04
C PHE A 86 1.38 8.60 -4.43
N TYR A 87 0.21 8.53 -5.06
CA TYR A 87 0.00 9.13 -6.38
C TYR A 87 0.28 10.64 -6.40
N SER A 88 -0.17 11.36 -5.35
CA SER A 88 0.00 12.80 -5.24
C SER A 88 1.47 13.24 -5.12
N PHE A 89 2.29 12.46 -4.44
CA PHE A 89 3.69 12.82 -4.15
C PHE A 89 4.73 12.08 -4.99
N ALA A 90 4.37 10.98 -5.65
CA ALA A 90 5.31 10.12 -6.36
C ALA A 90 6.10 10.86 -7.47
N LYS A 91 5.44 11.72 -8.25
CA LYS A 91 6.10 12.48 -9.32
C LYS A 91 7.16 13.43 -8.76
N THR A 92 6.82 14.14 -7.69
CA THR A 92 7.77 15.04 -6.99
C THR A 92 8.93 14.24 -6.40
N GLY A 93 8.63 13.09 -5.78
CA GLY A 93 9.66 12.18 -5.25
C GLY A 93 10.61 11.67 -6.33
N LEU A 94 10.09 11.23 -7.48
CA LEU A 94 10.91 10.80 -8.61
C LEU A 94 11.88 11.89 -9.08
N MET A 95 11.42 13.13 -9.16
CA MET A 95 12.27 14.26 -9.50
C MET A 95 13.33 14.55 -8.42
N MET A 96 12.94 14.53 -7.13
CA MET A 96 13.85 14.82 -6.02
C MET A 96 14.94 13.77 -5.86
N PHE A 97 14.63 12.51 -6.05
CA PHE A 97 15.59 11.40 -5.90
C PHE A 97 16.37 11.08 -7.17
N GLY A 98 16.14 11.82 -8.27
CA GLY A 98 16.88 11.63 -9.52
C GLY A 98 16.48 10.38 -10.31
N GLY A 99 15.21 9.99 -10.23
CA GLY A 99 14.62 8.94 -11.06
C GLY A 99 14.20 7.66 -10.33
N PRO A 100 13.64 6.69 -11.09
CA PRO A 100 12.99 5.51 -10.55
C PRO A 100 13.81 4.64 -9.59
N PRO A 101 15.09 4.32 -9.84
CA PRO A 101 15.84 3.43 -8.95
C PRO A 101 16.00 3.99 -7.55
N ASN A 102 16.38 5.25 -7.44
CA ASN A 102 16.58 5.91 -6.15
C ASN A 102 15.26 6.14 -5.42
N PHE A 103 14.21 6.52 -6.17
CA PHE A 103 12.87 6.66 -5.61
C PHE A 103 12.35 5.33 -5.04
N LEU A 104 12.51 4.22 -5.76
CA LEU A 104 12.12 2.89 -5.27
C LEU A 104 12.92 2.45 -4.06
N ALA A 105 14.24 2.72 -4.03
CA ALA A 105 15.07 2.46 -2.86
C ALA A 105 14.57 3.25 -1.64
N TYR A 106 14.26 4.53 -1.83
CA TYR A 106 13.66 5.35 -0.77
C TYR A 106 12.29 4.82 -0.32
N TYR A 107 11.40 4.50 -1.26
CA TYR A 107 10.06 3.98 -0.97
C TYR A 107 10.12 2.69 -0.13
N LEU A 108 10.96 1.74 -0.53
CA LEU A 108 11.13 0.49 0.20
C LEU A 108 11.76 0.71 1.59
N SER A 109 12.77 1.57 1.68
CA SER A 109 13.42 1.90 2.95
C SER A 109 12.44 2.58 3.92
N ALA A 110 11.64 3.52 3.42
CA ALA A 110 10.60 4.19 4.22
C ALA A 110 9.55 3.20 4.73
N GLY A 111 9.12 2.23 3.90
CA GLY A 111 8.20 1.18 4.30
C GLY A 111 8.76 0.26 5.38
N VAL A 112 10.02 -0.15 5.24
CA VAL A 112 10.71 -0.95 6.26
C VAL A 112 10.85 -0.18 7.57
N LEU A 113 11.25 1.10 7.52
CA LEU A 113 11.35 1.97 8.70
C LEU A 113 9.99 2.18 9.38
N ALA A 114 8.91 2.35 8.60
CA ALA A 114 7.56 2.46 9.14
C ALA A 114 7.13 1.17 9.86
N SER A 115 7.42 0.00 9.28
CA SER A 115 7.16 -1.30 9.89
C SER A 115 7.95 -1.48 11.19
N TYR A 116 9.21 -1.06 11.21
CA TYR A 116 10.05 -1.09 12.40
C TYR A 116 9.56 -0.10 13.47
N GLY A 117 9.16 1.11 13.07
CA GLY A 117 8.57 2.11 13.97
C GLY A 117 7.29 1.62 14.63
N SER A 118 6.42 0.95 13.89
CA SER A 118 5.19 0.36 14.43
C SER A 118 5.48 -0.77 15.43
N LEU A 119 6.56 -1.55 15.21
CA LEU A 119 7.02 -2.56 16.15
C LEU A 119 7.46 -1.95 17.48
N ILE A 120 8.25 -0.87 17.41
CA ILE A 120 8.71 -0.13 18.61
C ILE A 120 7.49 0.46 19.33
N ALA A 121 6.58 1.11 18.63
CA ALA A 121 5.38 1.70 19.20
C ALA A 121 4.51 0.67 19.94
N ARG A 122 4.36 -0.54 19.38
CA ARG A 122 3.65 -1.66 20.04
C ARG A 122 4.36 -2.11 21.32
N LYS A 123 5.68 -2.20 21.29
CA LYS A 123 6.47 -2.57 22.50
C LYS A 123 6.39 -1.51 23.60
N LEU A 124 6.27 -0.25 23.23
CA LEU A 124 6.12 0.87 24.18
C LEU A 124 4.69 1.06 24.69
N GLY A 125 3.71 0.25 24.26
CA GLY A 125 2.34 0.27 24.72
C GLY A 125 1.43 1.33 24.04
N TYR A 126 1.99 2.23 23.25
CA TYR A 126 1.24 3.28 22.54
C TYR A 126 0.26 2.73 21.50
N ALA A 127 0.54 1.57 20.93
CA ALA A 127 -0.31 1.01 19.87
C ALA A 127 -1.58 0.36 20.40
N ARG A 128 -1.63 -0.04 21.66
CA ARG A 128 -2.83 -0.69 22.24
C ARG A 128 -4.01 0.28 22.28
N GLU A 129 -3.78 1.53 22.63
CA GLU A 129 -4.83 2.56 22.66
C GLU A 129 -5.28 2.96 21.25
N LEU A 130 -4.34 3.06 20.28
CA LEU A 130 -4.68 3.37 18.91
C LEU A 130 -5.38 2.22 18.18
N GLU A 131 -5.05 0.96 18.46
CA GLU A 131 -5.79 -0.20 17.94
C GLU A 131 -7.22 -0.27 18.50
N ILE A 132 -7.41 0.07 19.77
CA ILE A 132 -8.76 0.13 20.37
C ILE A 132 -9.58 1.23 19.70
N LEU A 133 -9.01 2.41 19.52
CA LEU A 133 -9.68 3.54 18.85
C LEU A 133 -9.97 3.26 17.36
N ALA A 134 -9.04 2.63 16.62
CA ALA A 134 -9.25 2.25 15.24
C ALA A 134 -10.31 1.14 15.10
N TYR A 135 -10.30 0.16 16.02
CA TYR A 135 -11.30 -0.91 16.05
C TYR A 135 -12.70 -0.38 16.38
N GLU A 136 -12.81 0.57 17.30
CA GLU A 136 -14.09 1.22 17.64
C GLU A 136 -14.64 2.09 16.49
N THR A 137 -13.76 2.67 15.65
CA THR A 137 -14.18 3.47 14.49
C THR A 137 -14.52 2.65 13.26
N GLU A 138 -13.92 1.46 13.09
CA GLU A 138 -14.18 0.58 11.93
C GLU A 138 -15.35 -0.40 12.14
N PHE A 139 -15.73 -0.69 13.41
CA PHE A 139 -16.85 -1.58 13.72
C PHE A 139 -17.80 -0.91 14.74
N PRO A 140 -18.79 -0.13 14.27
CA PRO A 140 -19.87 0.29 15.15
C PRO A 140 -20.64 -0.95 15.61
N GLN A 141 -20.48 -1.28 16.89
CA GLN A 141 -21.31 -2.13 17.75
C GLN A 141 -22.27 -3.11 17.04
N GLY A 142 -21.92 -4.37 16.91
CA GLY A 142 -22.93 -5.35 16.52
C GLY A 142 -22.49 -6.78 16.18
N CYS A 143 -21.22 -7.12 16.14
CA CYS A 143 -20.82 -8.50 15.87
C CYS A 143 -19.97 -9.08 17.02
N PHE A 144 -20.64 -9.53 18.09
CA PHE A 144 -20.05 -10.37 19.12
C PHE A 144 -19.75 -11.75 18.53
N ILE A 145 -18.51 -12.00 18.13
CA ILE A 145 -18.04 -13.35 18.02
C ILE A 145 -17.64 -13.82 19.41
N THR A 146 -18.53 -14.55 20.06
CA THR A 146 -18.25 -15.26 21.30
C THR A 146 -17.10 -16.24 21.07
N LYS A 147 -15.98 -15.95 21.69
CA LYS A 147 -14.84 -16.87 21.78
C LYS A 147 -15.23 -17.96 22.77
N SER A 148 -15.72 -19.12 22.31
CA SER A 148 -15.84 -20.33 23.11
C SER A 148 -14.44 -20.85 23.44
N ARG A 149 -14.28 -21.23 24.68
CA ARG A 149 -13.08 -21.80 25.33
C ARG A 149 -12.58 -23.07 24.64
#